data_b61457cae073fcf0d1b647def0791ff4
#
_entry.id   b61457cae073fcf0d1b647def0791ff4
#
_cell.length_a   1.000
_cell.length_b   1.000
_cell.length_c   1.000
_cell.angle_alpha   90.00
_cell.angle_beta   90.00
_cell.angle_gamma   90.00
#
_symmetry.space_group_name_H-M   'P 1'
#
loop_
_entity.id
_entity.type
_entity.pdbx_description
1 polymer ?
#
loop_
_entity_poly.entity_id
_entity_poly.type
_entity_poly.pdbx_seq_one_letter_code
_entity_poly.pdbx_strand_id
1 'polypeptide(L)'
;MGKSDEVLRTETCIVGAGPHGLAAALHLKQVNPAADVTVIDRSNEWLNSWNQQFDRAEISALRSPIVHHPSPNPYALTDFVTRENFPRSGLPYDPPTAGAFSAFCAEIIAETNLSHPLLAIPESLRSDHKSVELTTSAGIIQAENLIIATNPHQRQIPQWTWNLIGHQPGLLDHALDVDLPGMSDLSGQSIAIIGGGLTGAHLARNAALKGAAVTIIARRPLQIRDFDTEPGWLGPKYLTKYHAEADADRRI
;
A
#
# COMPACT_ATOMS: atom_id res chain seq x y z
N MET A 1 -27.14 18.09 -7.85
CA MET A 1 -26.29 18.03 -9.04
C MET A 1 -26.50 16.67 -9.66
N GLY A 2 -27.03 16.61 -10.89
CA GLY A 2 -27.29 15.34 -11.57
C GLY A 2 -25.98 14.59 -11.82
N LYS A 3 -25.95 13.28 -11.52
CA LYS A 3 -24.86 12.41 -11.96
C LYS A 3 -24.82 12.51 -13.50
N SER A 4 -23.66 12.76 -14.07
CA SER A 4 -23.50 12.70 -15.52
C SER A 4 -23.73 11.25 -15.95
N ASP A 5 -24.65 11.02 -16.91
CA ASP A 5 -24.86 9.71 -17.53
C ASP A 5 -23.70 9.30 -18.47
N GLU A 6 -22.53 9.87 -18.22
CA GLU A 6 -21.34 9.59 -19.02
C GLU A 6 -20.80 8.20 -18.67
N VAL A 7 -20.74 7.35 -19.69
CA VAL A 7 -20.23 5.97 -19.57
C VAL A 7 -18.81 5.93 -20.11
N LEU A 8 -17.85 5.73 -19.23
CA LEU A 8 -16.47 5.46 -19.60
C LEU A 8 -16.33 3.97 -19.97
N ARG A 9 -15.73 3.69 -21.14
CA ARG A 9 -15.43 2.32 -21.58
C ARG A 9 -13.93 2.08 -21.57
N THR A 10 -13.51 0.93 -21.08
CA THR A 10 -12.11 0.53 -21.00
C THR A 10 -11.99 -0.99 -21.11
N GLU A 11 -10.86 -1.50 -21.55
CA GLU A 11 -10.56 -2.94 -21.55
C GLU A 11 -10.42 -3.46 -20.10
N THR A 12 -9.61 -2.77 -19.31
CA THR A 12 -9.38 -3.16 -17.90
C THR A 12 -9.53 -1.96 -16.96
N CYS A 13 -10.41 -2.12 -15.97
CA CYS A 13 -10.54 -1.19 -14.86
C CYS A 13 -9.81 -1.73 -13.62
N ILE A 14 -8.95 -0.92 -13.02
CA ILE A 14 -8.27 -1.23 -11.74
C ILE A 14 -8.83 -0.32 -10.67
N VAL A 15 -9.35 -0.90 -9.59
CA VAL A 15 -9.85 -0.16 -8.43
C VAL A 15 -8.78 -0.14 -7.35
N GLY A 16 -8.23 1.05 -7.09
CA GLY A 16 -7.16 1.28 -6.12
C GLY A 16 -5.82 1.59 -6.78
N ALA A 17 -5.27 2.76 -6.47
CA ALA A 17 -3.98 3.25 -6.97
C ALA A 17 -2.82 3.06 -5.98
N GLY A 18 -2.93 2.08 -5.08
CA GLY A 18 -1.85 1.67 -4.18
C GLY A 18 -0.79 0.82 -4.88
N PRO A 19 0.20 0.29 -4.14
CA PRO A 19 1.28 -0.54 -4.71
C PRO A 19 0.78 -1.74 -5.53
N HIS A 20 -0.31 -2.38 -5.13
CA HIS A 20 -0.89 -3.50 -5.86
C HIS A 20 -1.56 -3.07 -7.17
N GLY A 21 -2.28 -1.94 -7.17
CA GLY A 21 -2.85 -1.37 -8.40
C GLY A 21 -1.76 -0.94 -9.38
N LEU A 22 -0.69 -0.35 -8.87
CA LEU A 22 0.47 0.02 -9.67
C LEU A 22 1.13 -1.22 -10.27
N ALA A 23 1.34 -2.28 -9.49
CA ALA A 23 1.89 -3.54 -9.99
C ALA A 23 1.02 -4.13 -11.10
N ALA A 24 -0.31 -4.17 -10.91
CA ALA A 24 -1.24 -4.67 -11.93
C ALA A 24 -1.15 -3.85 -13.24
N ALA A 25 -1.15 -2.52 -13.14
CA ALA A 25 -1.05 -1.65 -14.31
C ALA A 25 0.27 -1.84 -15.08
N LEU A 26 1.40 -1.92 -14.35
CA LEU A 26 2.71 -2.13 -14.95
C LEU A 26 2.83 -3.48 -15.65
N HIS A 27 2.31 -4.56 -15.03
CA HIS A 27 2.33 -5.88 -15.65
C HIS A 27 1.44 -5.96 -16.90
N LEU A 28 0.26 -5.34 -16.88
CA LEU A 28 -0.59 -5.25 -18.06
C LEU A 28 0.12 -4.51 -19.20
N LYS A 29 0.74 -3.37 -18.92
CA LYS A 29 1.50 -2.59 -19.90
C LYS A 29 2.76 -3.30 -20.39
N GLN A 30 3.39 -4.14 -19.58
CA GLN A 30 4.51 -4.97 -20.02
C GLN A 30 4.07 -6.03 -21.04
N VAL A 31 2.92 -6.67 -20.80
CA VAL A 31 2.37 -7.69 -21.72
C VAL A 31 1.85 -7.08 -22.99
N ASN A 32 1.14 -5.97 -22.87
CA ASN A 32 0.60 -5.21 -24.00
C ASN A 32 0.75 -3.70 -23.74
N PRO A 33 1.76 -3.04 -24.33
CA PRO A 33 1.96 -1.59 -24.17
C PRO A 33 0.76 -0.75 -24.60
N ALA A 34 -0.07 -1.26 -25.54
CA ALA A 34 -1.28 -0.60 -26.04
C ALA A 34 -2.53 -0.92 -25.20
N ALA A 35 -2.45 -1.75 -24.15
CA ALA A 35 -3.60 -2.10 -23.31
C ALA A 35 -4.33 -0.85 -22.81
N ASP A 36 -5.65 -0.83 -22.94
CA ASP A 36 -6.48 0.24 -22.40
C ASP A 36 -6.77 -0.04 -20.92
N VAL A 37 -6.06 0.66 -20.05
CA VAL A 37 -6.12 0.49 -18.58
C VAL A 37 -6.56 1.78 -17.94
N THR A 38 -7.73 1.73 -17.31
CA THR A 38 -8.25 2.81 -16.48
C THR A 38 -8.07 2.45 -15.01
N VAL A 39 -7.43 3.32 -14.25
CA VAL A 39 -7.29 3.17 -12.79
C VAL A 39 -8.18 4.17 -12.10
N ILE A 40 -8.93 3.74 -11.10
CA ILE A 40 -9.73 4.61 -10.25
C ILE A 40 -9.30 4.54 -8.80
N ASP A 41 -9.31 5.67 -8.13
CA ASP A 41 -9.03 5.77 -6.70
C ASP A 41 -9.83 6.92 -6.07
N ARG A 42 -9.89 6.96 -4.75
CA ARG A 42 -10.44 8.09 -3.99
C ARG A 42 -9.58 9.36 -4.08
N SER A 43 -8.38 9.23 -4.59
CA SER A 43 -7.49 10.34 -4.94
C SER A 43 -7.15 10.24 -6.43
N ASN A 44 -6.68 11.33 -7.03
CA ASN A 44 -6.19 11.34 -8.40
C ASN A 44 -4.66 11.10 -8.46
N GLU A 45 -4.11 10.49 -7.43
CA GLU A 45 -2.67 10.30 -7.29
C GLU A 45 -2.32 8.83 -7.00
N TRP A 46 -1.26 8.36 -7.65
CA TRP A 46 -0.67 7.08 -7.33
C TRP A 46 -0.08 7.07 -5.93
N LEU A 47 -0.26 5.98 -5.21
CA LEU A 47 0.31 5.72 -3.88
C LEU A 47 -0.10 6.73 -2.79
N ASN A 48 -1.08 7.62 -3.03
CA ASN A 48 -1.44 8.67 -2.08
C ASN A 48 -1.71 8.12 -0.66
N SER A 49 -2.60 7.15 -0.52
CA SER A 49 -2.92 6.57 0.79
C SER A 49 -1.72 5.86 1.44
N TRP A 50 -0.83 5.26 0.64
CA TRP A 50 0.38 4.60 1.10
C TRP A 50 1.38 5.62 1.62
N ASN A 51 1.68 6.66 0.84
CA ASN A 51 2.57 7.74 1.24
C ASN A 51 2.07 8.43 2.52
N GLN A 52 0.80 8.82 2.56
CA GLN A 52 0.21 9.46 3.75
C GLN A 52 0.34 8.60 5.02
N GLN A 53 0.16 7.28 4.92
CA GLN A 53 0.30 6.40 6.07
C GLN A 53 1.75 6.34 6.57
N PHE A 54 2.72 6.27 5.65
CA PHE A 54 4.13 6.24 5.99
C PHE A 54 4.60 7.57 6.59
N ASP A 55 4.19 8.67 5.97
CA ASP A 55 4.53 10.02 6.43
C ASP A 55 3.94 10.29 7.82
N ARG A 56 2.63 10.06 8.02
CA ARG A 56 1.95 10.32 9.29
C ARG A 56 2.52 9.52 10.46
N ALA A 57 2.94 8.30 10.22
CA ALA A 57 3.54 7.45 11.24
C ALA A 57 5.07 7.53 11.29
N GLU A 58 5.69 8.40 10.49
CA GLU A 58 7.14 8.56 10.33
C GLU A 58 7.85 7.20 10.11
N ILE A 59 7.28 6.36 9.24
CA ILE A 59 7.86 5.06 8.92
C ILE A 59 9.01 5.26 7.92
N SER A 60 10.23 5.13 8.38
CA SER A 60 11.42 5.42 7.58
C SER A 60 11.85 4.29 6.64
N ALA A 61 11.44 3.05 6.89
CA ALA A 61 11.84 1.89 6.10
C ALA A 61 10.70 0.88 5.97
N LEU A 62 10.68 0.20 4.84
CA LEU A 62 9.75 -0.90 4.61
C LEU A 62 10.20 -2.13 5.42
N ARG A 63 9.24 -3.01 5.72
CA ARG A 63 9.51 -4.33 6.26
C ARG A 63 9.49 -5.41 5.17
N SER A 64 9.43 -5.06 3.92
CA SER A 64 9.51 -6.00 2.81
C SER A 64 10.91 -6.03 2.20
N PRO A 65 11.36 -7.20 1.69
CA PRO A 65 12.62 -7.29 0.97
C PRO A 65 12.64 -6.37 -0.25
N ILE A 66 13.83 -5.96 -0.68
CA ILE A 66 14.04 -5.06 -1.82
C ILE A 66 13.44 -5.59 -3.14
N VAL A 67 13.28 -6.91 -3.26
CA VAL A 67 12.67 -7.54 -4.44
C VAL A 67 11.14 -7.46 -4.48
N HIS A 68 10.50 -6.97 -3.42
CA HIS A 68 9.04 -6.79 -3.34
C HIS A 68 8.65 -5.36 -3.71
N HIS A 69 8.40 -5.14 -4.98
CA HIS A 69 8.04 -3.84 -5.53
C HIS A 69 7.12 -4.01 -6.77
N PRO A 70 6.47 -2.92 -7.25
CA PRO A 70 5.50 -3.00 -8.33
C PRO A 70 6.07 -3.34 -9.71
N SER A 71 7.38 -3.14 -9.96
CA SER A 71 7.95 -3.40 -11.28
C SER A 71 7.96 -4.89 -11.62
N PRO A 72 7.65 -5.26 -12.87
CA PRO A 72 7.80 -6.63 -13.36
C PRO A 72 9.25 -7.16 -13.36
N ASN A 73 10.26 -6.29 -13.41
CA ASN A 73 11.66 -6.67 -13.27
C ASN A 73 12.04 -6.78 -11.78
N PRO A 74 12.31 -7.97 -11.23
CA PRO A 74 12.55 -8.16 -9.81
C PRO A 74 13.81 -7.47 -9.27
N TYR A 75 14.68 -6.99 -10.12
CA TYR A 75 15.91 -6.28 -9.75
C TYR A 75 15.78 -4.75 -9.86
N ALA A 76 14.70 -4.25 -10.41
CA ALA A 76 14.55 -2.83 -10.74
C ALA A 76 14.77 -1.90 -9.53
N LEU A 77 14.22 -2.22 -8.35
CA LEU A 77 14.44 -1.41 -7.16
C LEU A 77 15.89 -1.50 -6.66
N THR A 78 16.55 -2.66 -6.78
CA THR A 78 17.96 -2.82 -6.44
C THR A 78 18.86 -1.95 -7.33
N ASP A 79 18.59 -1.93 -8.62
CA ASP A 79 19.32 -1.14 -9.60
C ASP A 79 19.08 0.36 -9.35
N PHE A 80 17.83 0.75 -9.09
CA PHE A 80 17.45 2.11 -8.75
C PHE A 80 18.17 2.63 -7.50
N VAL A 81 18.09 1.91 -6.38
CA VAL A 81 18.72 2.38 -5.12
C VAL A 81 20.24 2.45 -5.22
N THR A 82 20.83 1.61 -6.08
CA THR A 82 22.28 1.63 -6.35
C THR A 82 22.65 2.84 -7.21
N ARG A 83 21.91 3.09 -8.27
CA ARG A 83 22.13 4.23 -9.18
C ARG A 83 21.95 5.57 -8.47
N GLU A 84 20.88 5.70 -7.69
CA GLU A 84 20.53 6.94 -6.97
C GLU A 84 21.23 7.07 -5.60
N ASN A 85 22.07 6.10 -5.26
CA ASN A 85 22.85 6.09 -4.01
C ASN A 85 21.98 6.21 -2.73
N PHE A 86 20.83 5.54 -2.70
CA PHE A 86 20.01 5.47 -1.49
C PHE A 86 20.68 4.58 -0.43
N PRO A 87 20.42 4.86 0.88
CA PRO A 87 20.91 4.02 1.97
C PRO A 87 20.41 2.57 1.84
N ARG A 88 21.30 1.61 2.12
CA ARG A 88 21.03 0.17 2.09
C ARG A 88 20.96 -0.38 3.51
N SER A 89 19.99 -1.24 3.77
CA SER A 89 19.85 -1.94 5.05
C SER A 89 20.72 -3.18 5.15
N GLY A 90 21.22 -3.67 4.02
CA GLY A 90 22.09 -4.84 3.91
C GLY A 90 21.35 -6.17 3.76
N LEU A 91 22.15 -7.15 3.27
CA LEU A 91 21.68 -8.51 3.04
C LEU A 91 21.25 -9.19 4.36
N PRO A 92 20.37 -10.22 4.31
CA PRO A 92 19.89 -10.88 3.08
C PRO A 92 18.65 -10.26 2.44
N TYR A 93 17.89 -9.43 3.15
CA TYR A 93 16.59 -8.93 2.66
C TYR A 93 16.67 -7.51 2.10
N ASP A 94 17.60 -6.74 2.61
CA ASP A 94 17.88 -5.37 2.22
C ASP A 94 16.61 -4.49 2.08
N PRO A 95 15.79 -4.36 3.15
CA PRO A 95 14.58 -3.57 3.09
C PRO A 95 14.87 -2.13 2.68
N PRO A 96 14.18 -1.58 1.68
CA PRO A 96 14.41 -0.23 1.21
C PRO A 96 13.87 0.80 2.20
N THR A 97 14.41 2.01 2.18
CA THR A 97 13.79 3.15 2.86
C THR A 97 12.45 3.49 2.20
N ALA A 98 11.53 4.08 2.96
CA ALA A 98 10.25 4.56 2.43
C ALA A 98 10.45 5.58 1.31
N GLY A 99 11.42 6.50 1.47
CA GLY A 99 11.77 7.49 0.45
C GLY A 99 12.31 6.86 -0.83
N ALA A 100 13.18 5.84 -0.72
CA ALA A 100 13.69 5.13 -1.89
C ALA A 100 12.56 4.42 -2.66
N PHE A 101 11.66 3.75 -1.94
CA PHE A 101 10.51 3.08 -2.57
C PHE A 101 9.57 4.06 -3.25
N SER A 102 9.27 5.19 -2.61
CA SER A 102 8.40 6.23 -3.17
C SER A 102 9.01 6.87 -4.42
N ALA A 103 10.31 7.21 -4.38
CA ALA A 103 11.03 7.77 -5.53
C ALA A 103 11.10 6.78 -6.70
N PHE A 104 11.39 5.51 -6.42
CA PHE A 104 11.36 4.45 -7.41
C PHE A 104 9.99 4.30 -8.08
N CYS A 105 8.91 4.29 -7.30
CA CYS A 105 7.56 4.20 -7.86
C CYS A 105 7.22 5.41 -8.74
N ALA A 106 7.65 6.61 -8.35
CA ALA A 106 7.47 7.82 -9.17
C ALA A 106 8.21 7.71 -10.51
N GLU A 107 9.44 7.20 -10.51
CA GLU A 107 10.24 7.00 -11.73
C GLU A 107 9.54 6.01 -12.68
N ILE A 108 9.18 4.81 -12.20
CA ILE A 108 8.55 3.80 -13.08
C ILE A 108 7.18 4.21 -13.62
N ILE A 109 6.41 5.03 -12.88
CA ILE A 109 5.16 5.62 -13.35
C ILE A 109 5.44 6.57 -14.53
N ALA A 110 6.44 7.43 -14.38
CA ALA A 110 6.83 8.38 -15.41
C ALA A 110 7.38 7.68 -16.66
N GLU A 111 8.27 6.71 -16.50
CA GLU A 111 8.86 5.93 -17.61
C GLU A 111 7.83 5.13 -18.39
N THR A 112 6.83 4.58 -17.71
CA THR A 112 5.76 3.80 -18.33
C THR A 112 4.64 4.68 -18.89
N ASN A 113 4.71 5.99 -18.65
CA ASN A 113 3.71 6.97 -19.05
C ASN A 113 2.29 6.58 -18.58
N LEU A 114 2.18 6.09 -17.35
CA LEU A 114 0.89 5.75 -16.76
C LEU A 114 0.07 7.00 -16.49
N SER A 115 -1.18 6.99 -16.91
CA SER A 115 -2.13 8.07 -16.61
C SER A 115 -2.35 8.21 -15.09
N HIS A 116 -2.70 9.42 -14.66
CA HIS A 116 -3.19 9.63 -13.31
C HIS A 116 -4.46 8.80 -13.06
N PRO A 117 -4.64 8.25 -11.86
CA PRO A 117 -5.89 7.60 -11.48
C PRO A 117 -7.06 8.58 -11.57
N LEU A 118 -8.21 8.13 -12.04
CA LEU A 118 -9.44 8.91 -12.00
C LEU A 118 -9.94 9.01 -10.56
N LEU A 119 -10.33 10.21 -10.16
CA LEU A 119 -10.98 10.44 -8.87
C LEU A 119 -12.39 9.86 -8.90
N ALA A 120 -12.55 8.62 -8.45
CA ALA A 120 -13.82 7.93 -8.44
C ALA A 120 -13.89 6.92 -7.28
N ILE A 121 -15.03 6.91 -6.60
CA ILE A 121 -15.30 5.98 -5.50
C ILE A 121 -16.32 4.96 -6.01
N PRO A 122 -16.00 3.65 -6.00
CA PRO A 122 -16.96 2.62 -6.40
C PRO A 122 -18.12 2.54 -5.41
N GLU A 123 -19.34 2.45 -5.95
CA GLU A 123 -20.58 2.39 -5.18
C GLU A 123 -21.28 1.03 -5.34
N SER A 124 -21.34 0.51 -6.58
CA SER A 124 -21.93 -0.80 -6.87
C SER A 124 -21.29 -1.44 -8.09
N LEU A 125 -21.38 -2.75 -8.15
CA LEU A 125 -20.83 -3.59 -9.20
C LEU A 125 -21.94 -4.49 -9.76
N ARG A 126 -22.04 -4.55 -11.08
CA ARG A 126 -22.80 -5.56 -11.83
C ARG A 126 -21.88 -6.22 -12.83
N SER A 127 -22.03 -7.51 -13.01
CA SER A 127 -21.29 -8.24 -14.05
C SER A 127 -22.20 -9.21 -14.77
N ASP A 128 -21.92 -9.39 -16.04
CA ASP A 128 -22.41 -10.48 -16.87
C ASP A 128 -21.24 -11.32 -17.38
N HIS A 129 -21.49 -12.25 -18.29
CA HIS A 129 -20.44 -13.13 -18.82
C HIS A 129 -19.44 -12.42 -19.75
N LYS A 130 -19.64 -11.14 -20.08
CA LYS A 130 -18.84 -10.41 -21.07
C LYS A 130 -18.25 -9.11 -20.56
N SER A 131 -18.86 -8.52 -19.53
CA SER A 131 -18.48 -7.19 -19.07
C SER A 131 -18.80 -6.96 -17.60
N VAL A 132 -18.18 -5.96 -17.08
CA VAL A 132 -18.39 -5.45 -15.72
C VAL A 132 -18.84 -4.01 -15.83
N GLU A 133 -19.94 -3.69 -15.14
CA GLU A 133 -20.43 -2.33 -14.97
C GLU A 133 -20.19 -1.88 -13.53
N LEU A 134 -19.38 -0.86 -13.37
CA LEU A 134 -19.06 -0.26 -12.08
C LEU A 134 -19.70 1.12 -11.98
N THR A 135 -20.67 1.26 -11.08
CA THR A 135 -21.21 2.57 -10.72
C THR A 135 -20.28 3.24 -9.73
N THR A 136 -19.89 4.48 -10.02
CA THR A 136 -18.98 5.25 -9.18
C THR A 136 -19.53 6.63 -8.85
N SER A 137 -18.87 7.35 -7.95
CA SER A 137 -19.17 8.76 -7.65
C SER A 137 -18.99 9.70 -8.86
N ALA A 138 -18.20 9.27 -9.88
CA ALA A 138 -17.89 10.07 -11.07
C ALA A 138 -18.68 9.65 -12.32
N GLY A 139 -19.51 8.61 -12.24
CA GLY A 139 -20.29 8.08 -13.36
C GLY A 139 -20.17 6.56 -13.46
N ILE A 140 -20.51 6.01 -14.63
CA ILE A 140 -20.49 4.57 -14.90
C ILE A 140 -19.23 4.21 -15.68
N ILE A 141 -18.56 3.14 -15.25
CA ILE A 141 -17.43 2.54 -15.97
C ILE A 141 -17.85 1.15 -16.45
N GLN A 142 -17.74 0.91 -17.74
CA GLN A 142 -17.91 -0.41 -18.35
C GLN A 142 -16.55 -0.95 -18.76
N ALA A 143 -16.18 -2.11 -18.24
CA ALA A 143 -14.90 -2.75 -18.51
C ALA A 143 -15.10 -4.22 -18.90
N GLU A 144 -14.19 -4.77 -19.69
CA GLU A 144 -14.14 -6.21 -19.97
C GLU A 144 -13.56 -6.95 -18.77
N ASN A 145 -12.59 -6.34 -18.09
CA ASN A 145 -11.92 -6.91 -16.93
C ASN A 145 -11.93 -5.92 -15.75
N LEU A 146 -12.07 -6.44 -14.55
CA LEU A 146 -11.97 -5.67 -13.31
C LEU A 146 -10.92 -6.28 -12.38
N ILE A 147 -9.99 -5.45 -11.92
CA ILE A 147 -9.01 -5.80 -10.89
C ILE A 147 -9.31 -4.97 -9.64
N ILE A 148 -9.58 -5.65 -8.53
CA ILE A 148 -9.79 -5.00 -7.24
C ILE A 148 -8.48 -5.06 -6.46
N ALA A 149 -7.81 -3.91 -6.38
CA ALA A 149 -6.51 -3.73 -5.73
C ALA A 149 -6.61 -2.88 -4.45
N THR A 150 -7.75 -2.93 -3.78
CA THR A 150 -8.00 -2.21 -2.53
C THR A 150 -7.79 -3.08 -1.31
N ASN A 151 -7.35 -2.48 -0.22
CA ASN A 151 -7.42 -3.10 1.10
C ASN A 151 -8.81 -2.89 1.71
N PRO A 152 -9.30 -3.79 2.58
CA PRO A 152 -10.51 -3.52 3.34
C PRO A 152 -10.27 -2.31 4.25
N HIS A 153 -10.90 -1.19 3.90
CA HIS A 153 -10.72 0.08 4.61
C HIS A 153 -11.69 0.31 5.76
N GLN A 154 -12.45 -0.71 6.16
CA GLN A 154 -13.27 -0.56 7.36
C GLN A 154 -12.34 -0.49 8.58
N ARG A 155 -12.23 0.72 9.13
CA ARG A 155 -11.61 0.93 10.44
C ARG A 155 -12.38 0.11 11.45
N GLN A 156 -11.73 -0.90 12.00
CA GLN A 156 -12.32 -1.65 13.10
C GLN A 156 -12.12 -0.86 14.38
N ILE A 157 -13.10 -0.03 14.70
CA ILE A 157 -13.15 0.71 15.96
C ILE A 157 -13.82 -0.20 17.00
N PRO A 158 -13.13 -0.62 18.05
CA PRO A 158 -13.73 -1.43 19.10
C PRO A 158 -14.90 -0.72 19.77
N GLN A 159 -16.00 -1.41 19.99
CA GLN A 159 -17.25 -0.80 20.52
C GLN A 159 -17.03 -0.07 21.86
N TRP A 160 -16.16 -0.55 22.73
CA TRP A 160 -15.87 0.09 24.00
C TRP A 160 -15.25 1.49 23.87
N THR A 161 -14.65 1.84 22.74
CA THR A 161 -14.05 3.16 22.50
C THR A 161 -15.13 4.22 22.20
N TRP A 162 -16.30 3.81 21.77
CA TRP A 162 -17.38 4.75 21.37
C TRP A 162 -17.82 5.64 22.54
N ASN A 163 -17.81 5.11 23.74
CA ASN A 163 -18.15 5.88 24.94
C ASN A 163 -17.08 6.92 25.30
N LEU A 164 -15.85 6.75 24.82
CA LEU A 164 -14.72 7.66 25.07
C LEU A 164 -14.66 8.77 24.01
N ILE A 165 -14.87 8.44 22.74
CA ILE A 165 -14.77 9.37 21.60
C ILE A 165 -15.77 10.53 21.75
N GLY A 166 -16.96 10.29 22.29
CA GLY A 166 -18.01 11.33 22.47
C GLY A 166 -17.75 12.29 23.64
N HIS A 167 -16.85 11.98 24.56
CA HIS A 167 -16.68 12.75 25.81
C HIS A 167 -15.45 13.66 25.83
N GLN A 168 -14.40 13.30 25.12
CA GLN A 168 -13.15 14.09 25.05
C GLN A 168 -12.51 13.98 23.66
N PRO A 169 -12.85 14.86 22.72
CA PRO A 169 -12.20 14.94 21.42
C PRO A 169 -10.67 15.13 21.57
N GLY A 170 -9.87 14.38 20.84
CA GLY A 170 -8.42 14.43 20.89
C GLY A 170 -7.77 13.60 22.01
N LEU A 171 -8.56 12.93 22.88
CA LEU A 171 -8.02 11.99 23.85
C LEU A 171 -7.77 10.60 23.24
N LEU A 172 -8.51 10.22 22.22
CA LEU A 172 -8.46 8.93 21.56
C LEU A 172 -8.49 9.08 20.06
N ASP A 173 -7.42 8.70 19.40
CA ASP A 173 -7.28 8.71 17.96
C ASP A 173 -7.09 7.30 17.40
N HIS A 174 -7.59 7.07 16.19
CA HIS A 174 -7.26 5.86 15.46
C HIS A 174 -5.84 5.96 14.90
N ALA A 175 -5.07 4.87 14.94
CA ALA A 175 -3.65 4.85 14.51
C ALA A 175 -3.41 5.39 13.09
N LEU A 176 -4.39 5.28 12.19
CA LEU A 176 -4.31 5.83 10.83
C LEU A 176 -4.60 7.34 10.74
N ASP A 177 -5.07 7.96 11.82
CA ASP A 177 -5.36 9.41 11.89
C ASP A 177 -4.28 10.19 12.64
N VAL A 178 -3.40 9.49 13.36
CA VAL A 178 -2.29 10.12 14.08
C VAL A 178 -1.33 10.75 13.07
N ASP A 179 -0.99 12.02 13.30
CA ASP A 179 -0.03 12.80 12.54
C ASP A 179 1.19 13.12 13.41
N LEU A 180 2.14 12.19 13.47
CA LEU A 180 3.35 12.36 14.28
C LEU A 180 4.24 13.53 13.82
N PRO A 181 4.41 13.83 12.52
CA PRO A 181 5.13 15.02 12.07
C PRO A 181 4.60 16.33 12.65
N GLY A 182 3.27 16.43 12.78
CA GLY A 182 2.63 17.60 13.40
C GLY A 182 2.87 17.73 14.92
N MET A 183 3.41 16.68 15.55
CA MET A 183 3.73 16.63 16.98
C MET A 183 5.25 16.75 17.17
N SER A 184 5.79 17.97 17.26
CA SER A 184 7.24 18.20 17.28
C SER A 184 7.91 17.77 18.58
N ASP A 185 7.23 17.94 19.72
CA ASP A 185 7.74 17.60 21.07
C ASP A 185 6.60 16.97 21.89
N LEU A 186 6.84 15.77 22.36
CA LEU A 186 5.92 15.01 23.22
C LEU A 186 6.46 14.84 24.65
N SER A 187 7.49 15.63 25.02
CA SER A 187 8.08 15.60 26.35
C SER A 187 7.04 15.86 27.43
N GLY A 188 7.02 15.01 28.46
CA GLY A 188 6.06 15.09 29.56
C GLY A 188 4.67 14.54 29.26
N GLN A 189 4.40 14.09 28.02
CA GLN A 189 3.15 13.44 27.67
C GLN A 189 3.21 11.93 27.96
N SER A 190 2.09 11.37 28.42
CA SER A 190 1.89 9.94 28.59
C SER A 190 0.93 9.43 27.52
N ILE A 191 1.40 8.51 26.67
CA ILE A 191 0.63 7.97 25.54
C ILE A 191 0.42 6.47 25.74
N ALA A 192 -0.84 6.05 25.70
CA ALA A 192 -1.21 4.63 25.70
C ALA A 192 -1.55 4.19 24.26
N ILE A 193 -0.86 3.16 23.77
CA ILE A 193 -1.13 2.57 22.45
C ILE A 193 -1.79 1.22 22.63
N ILE A 194 -3.01 1.09 22.14
CA ILE A 194 -3.80 -0.13 22.24
C ILE A 194 -3.61 -0.96 20.98
N GLY A 195 -2.87 -2.05 21.11
CA GLY A 195 -2.52 -2.97 20.03
C GLY A 195 -1.02 -3.18 19.90
N GLY A 196 -0.60 -4.45 19.93
CA GLY A 196 0.82 -4.86 19.79
C GLY A 196 1.20 -5.25 18.36
N GLY A 197 0.54 -4.70 17.35
CA GLY A 197 0.88 -4.91 15.94
C GLY A 197 1.98 -3.96 15.46
N LEU A 198 2.39 -4.14 14.20
CA LEU A 198 3.47 -3.36 13.58
C LEU A 198 3.20 -1.84 13.59
N THR A 199 1.97 -1.43 13.26
CA THR A 199 1.57 -0.01 13.29
C THR A 199 1.70 0.57 14.69
N GLY A 200 1.21 -0.15 15.72
CA GLY A 200 1.36 0.26 17.12
C GLY A 200 2.82 0.36 17.55
N ALA A 201 3.67 -0.57 17.10
CA ALA A 201 5.10 -0.55 17.41
C ALA A 201 5.81 0.66 16.77
N HIS A 202 5.49 1.02 15.51
CA HIS A 202 6.03 2.21 14.87
C HIS A 202 5.61 3.49 15.59
N LEU A 203 4.33 3.63 15.88
CA LEU A 203 3.82 4.79 16.62
C LEU A 203 4.47 4.90 18.01
N ALA A 204 4.58 3.78 18.73
CA ALA A 204 5.21 3.75 20.05
C ALA A 204 6.67 4.21 20.00
N ARG A 205 7.44 3.64 19.07
CA ARG A 205 8.85 3.99 18.87
C ARG A 205 9.01 5.48 18.56
N ASN A 206 8.24 5.96 17.61
CA ASN A 206 8.41 7.33 17.11
C ASN A 206 7.88 8.37 18.11
N ALA A 207 6.80 8.08 18.84
CA ALA A 207 6.35 8.93 19.94
C ALA A 207 7.38 8.97 21.09
N ALA A 208 7.99 7.83 21.43
CA ALA A 208 9.06 7.79 22.45
C ALA A 208 10.31 8.57 22.02
N LEU A 209 10.68 8.53 20.74
CA LEU A 209 11.78 9.35 20.19
C LEU A 209 11.50 10.85 20.27
N LYS A 210 10.23 11.26 20.30
CA LYS A 210 9.78 12.65 20.52
C LYS A 210 9.61 13.01 22.01
N GLY A 211 10.01 12.11 22.93
CA GLY A 211 10.04 12.39 24.37
C GLY A 211 8.81 11.91 25.15
N ALA A 212 7.84 11.25 24.55
CA ALA A 212 6.67 10.73 25.25
C ALA A 212 7.02 9.54 26.16
N ALA A 213 6.33 9.43 27.30
CA ALA A 213 6.24 8.21 28.10
C ALA A 213 5.19 7.28 27.44
N VAL A 214 5.63 6.22 26.75
CA VAL A 214 4.73 5.36 25.97
C VAL A 214 4.45 4.04 26.67
N THR A 215 3.18 3.66 26.74
CA THR A 215 2.73 2.35 27.21
C THR A 215 1.99 1.61 26.10
N ILE A 216 2.44 0.39 25.76
CA ILE A 216 1.74 -0.47 24.82
C ILE A 216 0.84 -1.42 25.60
N ILE A 217 -0.45 -1.40 25.28
CA ILE A 217 -1.46 -2.29 25.87
C ILE A 217 -1.79 -3.37 24.82
N ALA A 218 -1.39 -4.61 25.08
CA ALA A 218 -1.59 -5.72 24.16
C ALA A 218 -2.22 -6.93 24.88
N ARG A 219 -3.09 -7.65 24.19
CA ARG A 219 -3.75 -8.87 24.72
C ARG A 219 -2.80 -10.06 24.87
N ARG A 220 -1.66 -10.03 24.20
CA ARG A 220 -0.63 -11.09 24.20
C ARG A 220 0.73 -10.43 24.32
N PRO A 221 1.75 -11.15 24.81
CA PRO A 221 3.13 -10.66 24.78
C PRO A 221 3.53 -10.22 23.37
N LEU A 222 4.29 -9.14 23.29
CA LEU A 222 4.85 -8.67 22.02
C LEU A 222 5.78 -9.74 21.46
N GLN A 223 5.64 -10.00 20.18
CA GLN A 223 6.47 -10.98 19.48
C GLN A 223 7.54 -10.26 18.67
N ILE A 224 8.78 -10.67 18.89
CA ILE A 224 9.88 -10.33 17.98
C ILE A 224 9.75 -11.30 16.81
N ARG A 225 9.61 -10.76 15.59
CA ARG A 225 9.56 -11.56 14.37
C ARG A 225 10.57 -10.99 13.38
N ASP A 226 11.54 -11.79 13.09
CA ASP A 226 12.40 -11.62 11.93
C ASP A 226 11.67 -12.06 10.65
N PHE A 227 12.31 -11.96 9.52
CA PHE A 227 11.81 -12.62 8.32
C PHE A 227 11.89 -14.13 8.53
N ASP A 228 10.76 -14.80 8.36
CA ASP A 228 10.61 -16.25 8.57
C ASP A 228 10.72 -17.08 7.28
N THR A 229 10.92 -16.42 6.15
CA THR A 229 11.11 -17.04 4.84
C THR A 229 12.55 -16.90 4.44
N GLU A 230 13.18 -18.00 3.97
CA GLU A 230 14.52 -17.94 3.43
C GLU A 230 14.60 -16.95 2.25
N PRO A 231 15.60 -16.06 2.21
CA PRO A 231 15.69 -14.98 1.23
C PRO A 231 15.58 -15.42 -0.23
N GLY A 232 16.05 -16.60 -0.55
CA GLY A 232 15.99 -17.14 -1.91
C GLY A 232 14.57 -17.39 -2.43
N TRP A 233 13.59 -17.59 -1.54
CA TRP A 233 12.18 -17.74 -1.90
C TRP A 233 11.47 -16.42 -2.10
N LEU A 234 12.05 -15.32 -1.65
CA LEU A 234 11.49 -13.98 -1.77
C LEU A 234 11.91 -13.27 -3.07
N GLY A 235 12.63 -13.98 -3.95
CA GLY A 235 13.10 -13.43 -5.20
C GLY A 235 13.27 -14.51 -6.27
N PRO A 236 13.80 -14.17 -7.44
CA PRO A 236 13.90 -15.10 -8.58
C PRO A 236 14.91 -16.22 -8.38
N LYS A 237 15.81 -16.13 -7.39
CA LYS A 237 16.96 -17.05 -7.25
C LYS A 237 16.56 -18.52 -7.21
N TYR A 238 15.57 -18.89 -6.41
CA TYR A 238 15.09 -20.27 -6.31
C TYR A 238 13.88 -20.55 -7.22
N LEU A 239 13.21 -19.51 -7.69
CA LEU A 239 12.03 -19.63 -8.52
C LEU A 239 12.33 -19.92 -9.98
N THR A 240 13.59 -19.80 -10.42
CA THR A 240 13.99 -20.07 -11.82
C THR A 240 13.58 -21.47 -12.26
N LYS A 241 13.83 -22.48 -11.44
CA LYS A 241 13.45 -23.88 -11.75
C LYS A 241 11.93 -24.07 -11.74
N TYR A 242 11.25 -23.45 -10.81
CA TYR A 242 9.79 -23.45 -10.72
C TYR A 242 9.16 -22.84 -11.98
N HIS A 243 9.65 -21.70 -12.44
CA HIS A 243 9.14 -21.06 -13.65
C HIS A 243 9.52 -21.81 -14.94
N ALA A 244 10.64 -22.53 -14.94
CA ALA A 244 11.08 -23.34 -16.09
C ALA A 244 10.35 -24.69 -16.19
N GLU A 245 9.64 -25.12 -15.13
CA GLU A 245 8.86 -26.36 -15.16
C GLU A 245 7.60 -26.16 -16.02
N ALA A 246 7.51 -26.93 -17.10
CA ALA A 246 6.40 -26.87 -18.03
C ALA A 246 5.11 -27.54 -17.49
N ASP A 247 5.27 -28.53 -16.62
CA ASP A 247 4.17 -29.26 -16.02
C ASP A 247 3.65 -28.54 -14.78
N ALA A 248 2.40 -28.03 -14.86
CA ALA A 248 1.76 -27.29 -13.77
C ALA A 248 1.63 -28.12 -12.48
N ASP A 249 1.44 -29.43 -12.61
CA ASP A 249 1.28 -30.37 -11.48
C ASP A 249 2.60 -30.61 -10.73
N ARG A 250 3.73 -30.31 -11.35
CA ARG A 250 5.08 -30.41 -10.76
C ARG A 250 5.57 -29.10 -10.15
N ARG A 251 4.82 -28.01 -10.30
CA ARG A 251 5.13 -26.70 -9.70
C ARG A 251 4.69 -26.64 -8.23
N ILE A 252 5.00 -27.66 -7.45
CA ILE A 252 4.66 -27.74 -6.03
C ILE A 252 5.90 -27.44 -5.18
#